data_2209e48ae541328ef52941b705d7a087
#
_entry.id   2209e48ae541328ef52941b705d7a087
#
_cell.length_a   1.000
_cell.length_b   1.000
_cell.length_c   1.000
_cell.angle_alpha   90.00
_cell.angle_beta   90.00
_cell.angle_gamma   90.00
#
_symmetry.space_group_name_H-M   'P 1'
#
loop_
_entity.id
_entity.type
_entity.pdbx_description
1 polymer ?
#
loop_
_entity_poly.entity_id
_entity_poly.type
_entity_poly.pdbx_seq_one_letter_code
_entity_poly.pdbx_strand_id
1 'polypeptide(L)'
;MNAAQYLLDRMRTCKGLTEIGDKKAPGCFSSVGSATHSFHGDDAVGFGPSYMVVADGVSGTMKASGVLARMLVGETLTSLSKLRKRSREEPPCAEDFGRSMQAATKSARKLAKRKGRLDSTISAVFFDETSRQMFVYTIGDCKCVVFRGGALVFESDSIVYDFNVPAVVSSNQAINYATEVQVQTFEYETGDVCLLFSDGVHDNLFVDDIASCVGSAEISSSARSKSGAAEEMARRTVQRAKDTFTCNTQYIPFAVSAAGFCLEALSELEANKTVDAEEFERFRRKCETIPSLDVKRATFSKEQRVRQLAFYSASNLLAFAHKKQGKRDDISVCAAILA
;
A
#
# COMPACT_ATOMS: atom_id res chain seq x y z
N MET A 1 12.60 -1.53 30.60
CA MET A 1 12.80 -1.32 29.14
C MET A 1 11.44 -1.03 28.56
N ASN A 2 11.27 0.12 27.88
CA ASN A 2 9.98 0.50 27.29
C ASN A 2 9.69 -0.46 26.12
N ALA A 3 8.44 -0.91 25.95
CA ALA A 3 8.03 -1.82 24.84
C ALA A 3 8.46 -1.31 23.46
N ALA A 4 8.43 0.01 23.25
CA ALA A 4 8.93 0.65 22.02
C ALA A 4 10.45 0.48 21.83
N GLN A 5 11.23 0.61 22.90
CA GLN A 5 12.68 0.40 22.83
C GLN A 5 13.02 -1.07 22.60
N TYR A 6 12.28 -1.99 23.18
CA TYR A 6 12.41 -3.44 22.94
C TYR A 6 12.08 -3.79 21.48
N LEU A 7 11.02 -3.21 20.92
CA LEU A 7 10.65 -3.39 19.51
C LEU A 7 11.72 -2.81 18.57
N LEU A 8 12.20 -1.59 18.84
CA LEU A 8 13.26 -0.96 18.04
C LEU A 8 14.58 -1.74 18.10
N ASP A 9 14.96 -2.28 19.27
CA ASP A 9 16.17 -3.09 19.41
C ASP A 9 16.03 -4.43 18.68
N ARG A 10 14.85 -5.04 18.71
CA ARG A 10 14.53 -6.24 17.93
C ARG A 10 14.55 -5.98 16.42
N MET A 11 14.03 -4.83 15.97
CA MET A 11 14.09 -4.40 14.55
C MET A 11 15.53 -4.12 14.10
N ARG A 12 16.43 -3.68 15.00
CA ARG A 12 17.86 -3.45 14.69
C ARG A 12 18.66 -4.74 14.59
N THR A 13 18.27 -5.78 15.32
CA THR A 13 19.04 -7.03 15.43
C THR A 13 18.54 -8.15 14.52
N CYS A 14 17.29 -8.10 14.07
CA CYS A 14 16.70 -9.14 13.23
C CYS A 14 16.81 -8.78 11.74
N LYS A 15 17.82 -9.30 11.07
CA LYS A 15 17.79 -9.43 9.61
C LYS A 15 16.61 -10.34 9.26
N GLY A 16 15.57 -9.78 8.63
CA GLY A 16 14.43 -10.55 8.14
C GLY A 16 13.12 -10.45 8.96
N LEU A 17 13.03 -9.61 10.00
CA LEU A 17 11.75 -9.36 10.66
C LEU A 17 10.97 -8.32 9.85
N THR A 18 10.08 -8.80 9.00
CA THR A 18 9.18 -7.95 8.20
C THR A 18 7.84 -7.71 8.89
N GLU A 19 7.57 -8.41 10.01
CA GLU A 19 6.25 -8.47 10.63
C GLU A 19 6.30 -8.20 12.14
N ILE A 20 5.45 -7.27 12.62
CA ILE A 20 5.32 -6.91 14.05
C ILE A 20 3.83 -6.89 14.40
N GLY A 21 3.39 -7.72 15.33
CA GLY A 21 1.99 -7.81 15.75
C GLY A 21 1.81 -7.89 17.26
N ASP A 22 0.78 -7.22 17.78
CA ASP A 22 0.28 -7.38 19.16
C ASP A 22 -1.15 -7.92 19.13
N LYS A 23 -1.29 -9.24 19.23
CA LYS A 23 -2.58 -9.95 19.18
C LYS A 23 -3.33 -9.98 20.51
N LYS A 24 -2.74 -9.49 21.61
CA LYS A 24 -3.27 -9.74 22.97
C LYS A 24 -4.10 -8.61 23.57
N ALA A 25 -4.03 -7.42 23.03
CA ALA A 25 -4.75 -6.29 23.60
C ALA A 25 -6.18 -6.18 23.00
N PRO A 26 -7.23 -6.00 23.82
CA PRO A 26 -8.57 -5.70 23.32
C PRO A 26 -8.57 -4.38 22.56
N GLY A 27 -9.30 -4.31 21.46
CA GLY A 27 -9.39 -3.14 20.58
C GLY A 27 -10.52 -3.25 19.58
N CYS A 28 -10.48 -2.44 18.53
CA CYS A 28 -11.50 -2.38 17.47
C CYS A 28 -11.63 -3.66 16.63
N PHE A 29 -10.81 -4.67 16.86
CA PHE A 29 -10.76 -5.85 15.99
C PHE A 29 -11.32 -7.09 16.66
N SER A 30 -12.24 -7.76 16.00
CA SER A 30 -12.65 -9.13 16.35
C SER A 30 -11.58 -10.14 15.88
N SER A 31 -10.84 -9.80 14.84
CA SER A 31 -9.66 -10.54 14.36
C SER A 31 -8.70 -9.58 13.67
N VAL A 32 -7.40 -9.78 13.84
CA VAL A 32 -6.34 -9.06 13.13
C VAL A 32 -5.17 -9.98 12.86
N GLY A 33 -4.54 -9.82 11.70
CA GLY A 33 -3.36 -10.59 11.33
C GLY A 33 -2.64 -10.01 10.14
N SER A 34 -1.50 -10.56 9.81
CA SER A 34 -0.69 -10.17 8.67
C SER A 34 -0.05 -11.38 8.01
N ALA A 35 0.33 -11.21 6.75
CA ALA A 35 1.14 -12.15 6.00
C ALA A 35 2.06 -11.41 5.04
N THR A 36 3.24 -11.98 4.78
CA THR A 36 4.23 -11.40 3.88
C THR A 36 4.86 -12.46 2.99
N HIS A 37 5.26 -12.06 1.79
CA HIS A 37 6.17 -12.80 0.93
C HIS A 37 7.33 -11.90 0.58
N SER A 38 8.53 -12.29 0.97
CA SER A 38 9.74 -11.51 0.71
C SER A 38 10.39 -11.98 -0.58
N PHE A 39 10.53 -11.07 -1.52
CA PHE A 39 11.29 -11.24 -2.76
C PHE A 39 12.62 -10.45 -2.71
N HIS A 40 12.55 -9.19 -2.32
CA HIS A 40 13.69 -8.30 -2.08
C HIS A 40 14.00 -8.12 -0.59
N GLY A 41 13.00 -8.21 0.28
CA GLY A 41 13.10 -8.00 1.72
C GLY A 41 13.00 -6.53 2.11
N ASP A 42 12.33 -5.74 1.30
CA ASP A 42 12.22 -4.29 1.45
C ASP A 42 10.93 -3.86 2.16
N ASP A 43 9.89 -4.69 2.18
CA ASP A 43 8.63 -4.46 2.88
C ASP A 43 8.72 -4.60 4.41
N ALA A 44 7.83 -3.89 5.10
CA ALA A 44 7.57 -4.06 6.52
C ALA A 44 6.08 -3.86 6.84
N VAL A 45 5.57 -4.67 7.77
CA VAL A 45 4.19 -4.57 8.26
C VAL A 45 4.14 -4.57 9.78
N GLY A 46 3.09 -3.96 10.32
CA GLY A 46 2.86 -3.98 11.75
C GLY A 46 1.41 -3.65 12.10
N PHE A 47 0.96 -4.15 13.24
CA PHE A 47 -0.37 -3.87 13.73
C PHE A 47 -0.44 -3.86 15.26
N GLY A 48 -1.46 -3.23 15.78
CA GLY A 48 -1.83 -3.23 17.19
C GLY A 48 -3.35 -3.34 17.34
N PRO A 49 -3.88 -3.04 18.52
CA PRO A 49 -5.29 -3.30 18.83
C PRO A 49 -6.30 -2.47 18.01
N SER A 50 -5.89 -1.32 17.48
CA SER A 50 -6.75 -0.38 16.76
C SER A 50 -6.01 0.28 15.58
N TYR A 51 -4.94 -0.32 15.08
CA TYR A 51 -4.17 0.27 13.99
C TYR A 51 -3.37 -0.78 13.22
N MET A 52 -3.12 -0.47 11.95
CA MET A 52 -2.29 -1.26 11.03
C MET A 52 -1.36 -0.34 10.26
N VAL A 53 -0.21 -0.85 9.84
CA VAL A 53 0.81 -0.12 9.07
C VAL A 53 1.44 -1.07 8.06
N VAL A 54 1.59 -0.60 6.83
CA VAL A 54 2.41 -1.24 5.78
C VAL A 54 3.34 -0.19 5.20
N ALA A 55 4.58 -0.54 5.00
CA ALA A 55 5.58 0.28 4.33
C ALA A 55 6.37 -0.59 3.36
N ASP A 56 6.55 -0.08 2.15
CA ASP A 56 7.28 -0.72 1.06
C ASP A 56 8.56 0.07 0.79
N GLY A 57 9.70 -0.59 0.83
CA GLY A 57 10.99 0.00 0.57
C GLY A 57 11.34 -0.01 -0.90
N VAL A 58 11.53 1.16 -1.51
CA VAL A 58 11.79 1.28 -2.96
C VAL A 58 13.07 0.54 -3.36
N SER A 59 12.90 -0.52 -4.15
CA SER A 59 13.99 -1.32 -4.70
C SER A 59 14.87 -0.53 -5.68
N GLY A 60 16.17 -0.79 -5.69
CA GLY A 60 17.12 -0.19 -6.65
C GLY A 60 17.81 1.08 -6.19
N THR A 61 17.41 1.71 -5.09
CA THR A 61 18.13 2.85 -4.53
C THR A 61 19.36 2.41 -3.71
N MET A 62 19.24 1.35 -2.92
CA MET A 62 20.34 0.61 -2.24
C MET A 62 19.81 -0.71 -1.68
N LYS A 63 20.69 -1.68 -1.37
CA LYS A 63 20.38 -2.96 -0.69
C LYS A 63 19.78 -2.81 0.73
N ALA A 64 19.38 -1.62 1.14
CA ALA A 64 18.96 -1.31 2.50
C ALA A 64 17.59 -0.59 2.56
N SER A 65 16.80 -0.57 1.48
CA SER A 65 15.50 0.13 1.44
C SER A 65 14.54 -0.37 2.52
N GLY A 66 14.50 -1.66 2.78
CA GLY A 66 13.74 -2.24 3.88
C GLY A 66 14.13 -1.76 5.29
N VAL A 67 15.29 -1.11 5.45
CA VAL A 67 15.66 -0.48 6.74
C VAL A 67 14.76 0.71 7.03
N LEU A 68 14.49 1.56 6.02
CA LEU A 68 13.60 2.70 6.21
C LEU A 68 12.14 2.25 6.41
N ALA A 69 11.67 1.27 5.63
CA ALA A 69 10.34 0.69 5.80
C ALA A 69 10.12 0.19 7.24
N ARG A 70 11.08 -0.59 7.78
CA ARG A 70 11.03 -1.06 9.18
C ARG A 70 11.06 0.07 10.21
N MET A 71 11.86 1.12 9.98
CA MET A 71 11.88 2.30 10.86
C MET A 71 10.55 3.04 10.82
N LEU A 72 9.94 3.21 9.64
CA LEU A 72 8.63 3.82 9.48
C LEU A 72 7.57 3.05 10.24
N VAL A 73 7.50 1.73 10.06
CA VAL A 73 6.56 0.89 10.81
C VAL A 73 6.76 1.04 12.32
N GLY A 74 7.99 0.93 12.82
CA GLY A 74 8.26 1.02 14.27
C GLY A 74 7.91 2.36 14.90
N GLU A 75 8.29 3.48 14.26
CA GLU A 75 7.96 4.82 14.74
C GLU A 75 6.45 5.09 14.65
N THR A 76 5.79 4.60 13.60
CA THR A 76 4.34 4.71 13.41
C THR A 76 3.58 3.92 14.47
N LEU A 77 3.91 2.66 14.72
CA LEU A 77 3.29 1.86 15.78
C LEU A 77 3.44 2.54 17.16
N THR A 78 4.62 3.11 17.42
CA THR A 78 4.86 3.87 18.66
C THR A 78 3.97 5.10 18.76
N SER A 79 3.82 5.84 17.67
CA SER A 79 2.99 7.06 17.63
C SER A 79 1.50 6.72 17.76
N LEU A 80 1.02 5.70 17.04
CA LEU A 80 -0.37 5.25 17.09
C LEU A 80 -0.75 4.65 18.45
N SER A 81 0.17 3.94 19.11
CA SER A 81 -0.04 3.49 20.49
C SER A 81 -0.25 4.64 21.47
N LYS A 82 0.47 5.77 21.29
CA LYS A 82 0.26 6.98 22.08
C LYS A 82 -1.06 7.67 21.74
N LEU A 83 -1.41 7.75 20.46
CA LEU A 83 -2.67 8.31 20.01
C LEU A 83 -3.85 7.52 20.62
N ARG A 84 -3.82 6.18 20.55
CA ARG A 84 -4.82 5.31 21.15
C ARG A 84 -5.01 5.54 22.67
N LYS A 85 -3.94 5.81 23.39
CA LYS A 85 -4.06 6.11 24.83
C LYS A 85 -4.81 7.42 25.08
N ARG A 86 -4.56 8.44 24.24
CA ARG A 86 -5.25 9.74 24.34
C ARG A 86 -6.69 9.66 23.86
N SER A 87 -6.98 8.85 22.83
CA SER A 87 -8.35 8.70 22.27
C SER A 87 -9.37 8.14 23.26
N ARG A 88 -8.92 7.55 24.36
CA ARG A 88 -9.82 7.12 25.45
C ARG A 88 -10.40 8.29 26.25
N GLU A 89 -9.74 9.42 26.25
CA GLU A 89 -10.15 10.64 26.95
C GLU A 89 -10.84 11.60 25.97
N GLU A 90 -10.33 11.72 24.77
CA GLU A 90 -10.82 12.59 23.71
C GLU A 90 -10.66 11.92 22.34
N PRO A 91 -11.78 11.70 21.59
CA PRO A 91 -11.69 11.15 20.23
C PRO A 91 -10.82 12.01 19.33
N PRO A 92 -9.84 11.42 18.60
CA PRO A 92 -8.97 12.17 17.72
C PRO A 92 -9.71 12.64 16.46
N CYS A 93 -9.33 13.79 15.95
CA CYS A 93 -9.70 14.24 14.63
C CYS A 93 -8.63 13.85 13.56
N ALA A 94 -8.94 14.09 12.28
CA ALA A 94 -8.02 13.80 11.18
C ALA A 94 -6.69 14.56 11.31
N GLU A 95 -6.71 15.79 11.83
CA GLU A 95 -5.52 16.61 12.07
C GLU A 95 -4.64 16.04 13.18
N ASP A 96 -5.23 15.49 14.25
CA ASP A 96 -4.48 14.85 15.34
C ASP A 96 -3.77 13.60 14.86
N PHE A 97 -4.48 12.79 14.07
CA PHE A 97 -3.92 11.62 13.42
C PHE A 97 -2.80 12.04 12.46
N GLY A 98 -3.05 12.99 11.56
CA GLY A 98 -2.07 13.52 10.61
C GLY A 98 -0.81 14.05 11.30
N ARG A 99 -0.95 14.84 12.39
CA ARG A 99 0.19 15.32 13.19
C ARG A 99 1.00 14.17 13.80
N SER A 100 0.33 13.14 14.32
CA SER A 100 0.97 11.96 14.87
C SER A 100 1.77 11.20 13.81
N MET A 101 1.23 11.05 12.62
CA MET A 101 1.89 10.41 11.48
C MET A 101 3.09 11.22 10.97
N GLN A 102 2.94 12.54 10.86
CA GLN A 102 4.06 13.43 10.48
C GLN A 102 5.21 13.34 11.47
N ALA A 103 4.93 13.28 12.77
CA ALA A 103 5.96 13.14 13.80
C ALA A 103 6.69 11.79 13.67
N ALA A 104 5.97 10.69 13.44
CA ALA A 104 6.54 9.37 13.24
C ALA A 104 7.44 9.33 11.97
N THR A 105 6.96 9.89 10.86
CA THR A 105 7.69 9.96 9.60
C THR A 105 8.98 10.79 9.74
N LYS A 106 8.91 11.95 10.41
CA LYS A 106 10.10 12.77 10.70
C LYS A 106 11.11 12.03 11.58
N SER A 107 10.65 11.26 12.57
CA SER A 107 11.51 10.46 13.45
C SER A 107 12.23 9.35 12.65
N ALA A 108 11.50 8.58 11.87
CA ALA A 108 12.06 7.52 11.03
C ALA A 108 13.12 8.05 10.05
N ARG A 109 12.82 9.16 9.37
CA ARG A 109 13.78 9.83 8.46
C ARG A 109 15.06 10.25 9.18
N LYS A 110 14.94 10.86 10.37
CA LYS A 110 16.09 11.26 11.19
C LYS A 110 16.98 10.07 11.53
N LEU A 111 16.39 8.94 11.88
CA LEU A 111 17.10 7.69 12.17
C LEU A 111 17.79 7.13 10.93
N ALA A 112 17.12 7.20 9.77
CA ALA A 112 17.61 6.68 8.50
C ALA A 112 18.72 7.54 7.85
N LYS A 113 18.80 8.84 8.14
CA LYS A 113 19.69 9.81 7.48
C LYS A 113 21.16 9.38 7.43
N ARG A 114 21.63 8.63 8.43
CA ARG A 114 23.02 8.14 8.50
C ARG A 114 23.27 6.88 7.67
N LYS A 115 22.25 6.31 7.01
CA LYS A 115 22.30 5.05 6.26
C LYS A 115 22.45 5.24 4.75
N GLY A 116 22.51 6.48 4.26
CA GLY A 116 22.48 6.82 2.85
C GLY A 116 21.09 7.22 2.36
N ARG A 117 20.91 7.27 1.03
CA ARG A 117 19.60 7.54 0.43
C ARG A 117 18.76 6.27 0.53
N LEU A 118 17.70 6.33 1.29
CA LEU A 118 16.69 5.30 1.45
C LEU A 118 15.33 5.92 1.17
N ASP A 119 14.52 5.24 0.40
CA ASP A 119 13.19 5.68 0.01
C ASP A 119 12.17 4.57 0.36
N SER A 120 10.97 4.94 0.81
CA SER A 120 9.91 3.99 1.15
C SER A 120 8.55 4.66 1.03
N THR A 121 7.55 3.93 0.56
CA THR A 121 6.15 4.30 0.71
C THR A 121 5.64 3.93 2.11
N ILE A 122 4.48 4.40 2.50
CA ILE A 122 3.81 4.01 3.74
C ILE A 122 2.31 4.23 3.63
N SER A 123 1.53 3.28 4.13
CA SER A 123 0.14 3.50 4.49
C SER A 123 -0.09 3.03 5.93
N ALA A 124 -0.87 3.81 6.68
CA ALA A 124 -1.20 3.52 8.07
C ALA A 124 -2.66 3.84 8.34
N VAL A 125 -3.29 2.99 9.15
CA VAL A 125 -4.71 3.12 9.51
C VAL A 125 -4.85 3.13 11.01
N PHE A 126 -5.67 4.02 11.53
CA PHE A 126 -6.09 4.08 12.92
C PHE A 126 -7.62 4.02 13.01
N PHE A 127 -8.14 3.19 13.90
CA PHE A 127 -9.56 3.04 14.16
C PHE A 127 -9.89 3.62 15.55
N ASP A 128 -10.81 4.57 15.57
CA ASP A 128 -11.35 5.10 16.82
C ASP A 128 -12.65 4.40 17.19
N GLU A 129 -12.65 3.72 18.35
CA GLU A 129 -13.79 2.95 18.84
C GLU A 129 -14.99 3.83 19.20
N THR A 130 -14.72 5.06 19.63
CA THR A 130 -15.74 5.97 20.13
C THR A 130 -16.55 6.61 19.03
N SER A 131 -15.87 7.16 18.03
CA SER A 131 -16.50 7.84 16.90
C SER A 131 -16.83 6.93 15.73
N ARG A 132 -16.38 5.65 15.75
CA ARG A 132 -16.48 4.72 14.63
C ARG A 132 -15.82 5.25 13.36
N GLN A 133 -14.82 6.11 13.51
CA GLN A 133 -14.05 6.66 12.42
C GLN A 133 -12.76 5.88 12.20
N MET A 134 -12.48 5.59 10.95
CA MET A 134 -11.20 5.11 10.46
C MET A 134 -10.44 6.27 9.84
N PHE A 135 -9.19 6.44 10.21
CA PHE A 135 -8.28 7.43 9.63
C PHE A 135 -7.19 6.71 8.86
N VAL A 136 -6.96 7.11 7.61
CA VAL A 136 -5.94 6.53 6.73
C VAL A 136 -4.93 7.60 6.36
N TYR A 137 -3.65 7.29 6.53
CA TYR A 137 -2.52 8.12 6.12
C TYR A 137 -1.74 7.41 5.03
N THR A 138 -1.50 8.06 3.90
CA THR A 138 -0.80 7.47 2.76
C THR A 138 0.28 8.42 2.24
N ILE A 139 1.47 7.87 1.97
CA ILE A 139 2.52 8.44 1.12
C ILE A 139 2.91 7.36 0.14
N GLY A 140 2.63 7.58 -1.15
CA GLY A 140 2.89 6.61 -2.21
C GLY A 140 1.66 5.78 -2.58
N ASP A 141 1.87 4.52 -2.84
CA ASP A 141 0.91 3.60 -3.47
C ASP A 141 0.54 2.36 -2.65
N CYS A 142 1.06 2.20 -1.42
CA CYS A 142 0.45 1.27 -0.49
C CYS A 142 -1.04 1.59 -0.31
N LYS A 143 -1.91 0.58 -0.35
CA LYS A 143 -3.38 0.74 -0.38
C LYS A 143 -4.05 0.24 0.89
N CYS A 144 -5.11 0.97 1.29
CA CYS A 144 -6.10 0.53 2.25
C CYS A 144 -7.43 0.33 1.55
N VAL A 145 -8.07 -0.82 1.76
CA VAL A 145 -9.42 -1.11 1.25
C VAL A 145 -10.31 -1.63 2.36
N VAL A 146 -11.62 -1.33 2.28
CA VAL A 146 -12.62 -1.88 3.18
C VAL A 146 -13.71 -2.58 2.38
N PHE A 147 -14.03 -3.80 2.78
CA PHE A 147 -15.14 -4.58 2.24
C PHE A 147 -16.25 -4.68 3.28
N ARG A 148 -17.49 -4.45 2.84
CA ARG A 148 -18.72 -4.60 3.63
C ARG A 148 -19.65 -5.56 2.92
N GLY A 149 -19.95 -6.70 3.53
CA GLY A 149 -20.76 -7.75 2.90
C GLY A 149 -20.19 -8.25 1.57
N GLY A 150 -18.87 -8.25 1.42
CA GLY A 150 -18.18 -8.66 0.19
C GLY A 150 -18.04 -7.56 -0.88
N ALA A 151 -18.67 -6.40 -0.71
CA ALA A 151 -18.55 -5.26 -1.62
C ALA A 151 -17.44 -4.29 -1.16
N LEU A 152 -16.65 -3.75 -2.10
CA LEU A 152 -15.71 -2.68 -1.82
C LEU A 152 -16.49 -1.40 -1.48
N VAL A 153 -16.30 -0.86 -0.26
CA VAL A 153 -16.97 0.36 0.22
C VAL A 153 -16.02 1.53 0.45
N PHE A 154 -14.72 1.24 0.57
CA PHE A 154 -13.68 2.26 0.70
C PHE A 154 -12.39 1.77 0.06
N GLU A 155 -11.69 2.69 -0.60
CA GLU A 155 -10.29 2.55 -0.98
C GLU A 155 -9.54 3.85 -0.72
N SER A 156 -8.27 3.75 -0.31
CA SER A 156 -7.41 4.92 -0.13
C SER A 156 -6.86 5.41 -1.46
N ASP A 157 -6.62 6.73 -1.55
CA ASP A 157 -5.93 7.31 -2.69
C ASP A 157 -4.44 6.92 -2.69
N SER A 158 -3.88 6.68 -3.87
CA SER A 158 -2.44 6.62 -4.10
C SER A 158 -1.92 7.97 -4.55
N ILE A 159 -0.66 8.27 -4.24
CA ILE A 159 0.02 9.49 -4.68
C ILE A 159 1.22 9.07 -5.52
N VAL A 160 1.16 9.38 -6.80
CA VAL A 160 2.18 9.00 -7.78
C VAL A 160 2.67 10.21 -8.58
N TYR A 161 3.91 10.18 -9.00
CA TYR A 161 4.50 11.18 -9.92
C TYR A 161 4.36 10.73 -11.36
N ASP A 162 4.49 9.44 -11.61
CA ASP A 162 4.44 8.80 -12.91
C ASP A 162 4.06 7.32 -12.70
N PHE A 163 3.87 6.55 -13.78
CA PHE A 163 3.63 5.11 -13.69
C PHE A 163 4.73 4.43 -12.87
N ASN A 164 4.32 3.71 -11.83
CA ASN A 164 5.21 3.00 -10.90
C ASN A 164 6.30 3.91 -10.28
N VAL A 165 6.00 5.18 -10.13
CA VAL A 165 6.86 6.16 -9.45
C VAL A 165 6.05 6.83 -8.34
N PRO A 166 5.90 6.17 -7.19
CA PRO A 166 5.12 6.70 -6.07
C PRO A 166 5.82 7.88 -5.40
N ALA A 167 5.04 8.71 -4.70
CA ALA A 167 5.58 9.58 -3.68
C ALA A 167 6.21 8.76 -2.57
N VAL A 168 7.34 9.20 -2.03
CA VAL A 168 8.10 8.43 -1.05
C VAL A 168 8.53 9.25 0.16
N VAL A 169 8.64 8.59 1.28
CA VAL A 169 9.43 9.08 2.41
C VAL A 169 10.89 8.84 2.07
N SER A 170 11.65 9.92 1.85
CA SER A 170 13.07 9.84 1.58
C SER A 170 13.90 10.23 2.81
N SER A 171 14.98 9.48 3.08
CA SER A 171 15.95 9.85 4.12
C SER A 171 16.64 11.19 3.86
N ASN A 172 16.77 11.59 2.58
CA ASN A 172 17.56 12.74 2.13
C ASN A 172 16.69 13.93 1.66
N GLN A 173 15.44 13.72 1.31
CA GLN A 173 14.56 14.76 0.80
C GLN A 173 13.47 15.12 1.80
N ALA A 174 13.05 16.39 1.82
CA ALA A 174 11.91 16.82 2.61
C ALA A 174 10.61 16.35 1.94
N ILE A 175 9.64 15.96 2.74
CA ILE A 175 8.28 15.62 2.30
C ILE A 175 7.52 16.92 2.10
N ASN A 176 6.87 17.09 0.97
CA ASN A 176 5.87 18.12 0.79
C ASN A 176 4.51 17.61 1.30
N TYR A 177 4.18 17.93 2.54
CA TYR A 177 2.95 17.46 3.18
C TYR A 177 1.67 17.94 2.51
N ALA A 178 1.71 18.96 1.69
CA ALA A 178 0.54 19.45 0.96
C ALA A 178 0.22 18.64 -0.30
N THR A 179 1.21 18.00 -0.91
CA THR A 179 1.05 17.30 -2.20
C THR A 179 1.45 15.83 -2.17
N GLU A 180 2.25 15.41 -1.20
CA GLU A 180 2.81 14.06 -1.12
C GLU A 180 2.21 13.22 0.03
N VAL A 181 1.22 13.79 0.73
CA VAL A 181 0.57 13.13 1.86
C VAL A 181 -0.93 13.23 1.72
N GLN A 182 -1.60 12.10 1.90
CA GLN A 182 -3.05 12.04 1.98
C GLN A 182 -3.48 11.60 3.38
N VAL A 183 -4.50 12.27 3.92
CA VAL A 183 -5.21 11.85 5.13
C VAL A 183 -6.68 11.75 4.76
N GLN A 184 -7.26 10.56 4.90
CA GLN A 184 -8.65 10.28 4.56
C GLN A 184 -9.37 9.74 5.79
N THR A 185 -10.68 9.91 5.84
CA THR A 185 -11.56 9.39 6.89
C THR A 185 -12.67 8.53 6.29
N PHE A 186 -13.08 7.51 7.02
CA PHE A 186 -14.17 6.62 6.64
C PHE A 186 -14.92 6.15 7.89
N GLU A 187 -16.25 6.13 7.84
CA GLU A 187 -17.08 5.58 8.89
C GLU A 187 -17.23 4.07 8.71
N TYR A 188 -16.66 3.30 9.65
CA TYR A 188 -16.70 1.85 9.59
C TYR A 188 -17.83 1.25 10.41
N GLU A 189 -18.25 0.04 10.04
CA GLU A 189 -19.27 -0.74 10.73
C GLU A 189 -18.70 -2.05 11.29
N THR A 190 -19.38 -2.61 12.28
CA THR A 190 -19.06 -3.95 12.78
C THR A 190 -19.19 -4.98 11.67
N GLY A 191 -18.19 -5.82 11.51
CA GLY A 191 -18.13 -6.83 10.46
C GLY A 191 -17.46 -6.37 9.17
N ASP A 192 -17.13 -5.08 9.04
CA ASP A 192 -16.28 -4.61 7.93
C ASP A 192 -14.93 -5.33 7.97
N VAL A 193 -14.41 -5.64 6.79
CA VAL A 193 -13.07 -6.22 6.61
C VAL A 193 -12.16 -5.17 5.99
N CYS A 194 -11.14 -4.78 6.74
CA CYS A 194 -10.11 -3.86 6.27
C CYS A 194 -8.85 -4.62 5.89
N LEU A 195 -8.34 -4.37 4.68
CA LEU A 195 -7.00 -4.81 4.24
C LEU A 195 -6.13 -3.60 3.97
N LEU A 196 -4.86 -3.71 4.39
CA LEU A 196 -3.81 -2.75 4.13
C LEU A 196 -2.64 -3.51 3.50
N PHE A 197 -2.15 -3.08 2.32
CA PHE A 197 -1.17 -3.85 1.56
C PHE A 197 -0.22 -2.99 0.72
N SER A 198 0.95 -3.58 0.38
CA SER A 198 1.93 -3.00 -0.55
C SER A 198 1.52 -3.18 -2.01
N ASP A 199 2.24 -2.53 -2.93
CA ASP A 199 1.96 -2.57 -4.37
C ASP A 199 2.01 -3.99 -4.95
N GLY A 200 2.84 -4.88 -4.38
CA GLY A 200 2.90 -6.28 -4.79
C GLY A 200 1.54 -7.02 -4.76
N VAL A 201 0.53 -6.48 -4.07
CA VAL A 201 -0.85 -7.00 -4.13
C VAL A 201 -1.59 -6.40 -5.32
N HIS A 202 -1.76 -5.08 -5.36
CA HIS A 202 -2.64 -4.44 -6.36
C HIS A 202 -2.03 -4.38 -7.77
N ASP A 203 -0.73 -4.56 -7.91
CA ASP A 203 -0.08 -4.76 -9.20
C ASP A 203 -0.38 -6.14 -9.81
N ASN A 204 -0.73 -7.10 -8.96
CA ASN A 204 -0.93 -8.50 -9.35
C ASN A 204 -2.38 -8.97 -9.27
N LEU A 205 -3.22 -8.36 -8.43
CA LEU A 205 -4.60 -8.77 -8.19
C LEU A 205 -5.59 -7.64 -8.49
N PHE A 206 -6.63 -7.95 -9.26
CA PHE A 206 -7.78 -7.09 -9.37
C PHE A 206 -8.59 -7.06 -8.07
N VAL A 207 -9.42 -6.04 -7.90
CA VAL A 207 -10.29 -5.88 -6.71
C VAL A 207 -11.15 -7.13 -6.47
N ASP A 208 -11.71 -7.71 -7.52
CA ASP A 208 -12.54 -8.92 -7.44
C ASP A 208 -11.76 -10.14 -6.93
N ASP A 209 -10.49 -10.28 -7.29
CA ASP A 209 -9.60 -11.33 -6.76
C ASP A 209 -9.37 -11.14 -5.27
N ILE A 210 -9.15 -9.89 -4.83
CA ILE A 210 -8.97 -9.54 -3.41
C ILE A 210 -10.28 -9.80 -2.64
N ALA A 211 -11.42 -9.36 -3.17
CA ALA A 211 -12.74 -9.64 -2.58
C ALA A 211 -13.00 -11.14 -2.43
N SER A 212 -12.60 -11.95 -3.40
CA SER A 212 -12.70 -13.41 -3.34
C SER A 212 -11.85 -14.03 -2.23
N CYS A 213 -10.66 -13.45 -1.94
CA CYS A 213 -9.83 -13.89 -0.83
C CYS A 213 -10.48 -13.60 0.54
N VAL A 214 -11.19 -12.48 0.66
CA VAL A 214 -11.96 -12.10 1.85
C VAL A 214 -13.16 -13.04 2.05
N GLY A 215 -14.04 -13.15 1.05
CA GLY A 215 -15.28 -13.93 1.15
C GLY A 215 -15.07 -15.42 1.43
N SER A 216 -14.07 -16.03 0.79
CA SER A 216 -13.77 -17.45 1.01
C SER A 216 -13.16 -17.73 2.40
N ALA A 217 -12.56 -16.74 3.05
CA ALA A 217 -12.04 -16.87 4.41
C ALA A 217 -13.15 -16.79 5.46
N GLU A 218 -14.17 -15.96 5.25
CA GLU A 218 -15.36 -15.91 6.13
C GLU A 218 -16.11 -17.24 6.17
N ILE A 219 -16.27 -17.90 5.04
CA ILE A 219 -16.94 -19.22 4.94
C ILE A 219 -16.14 -20.30 5.68
N SER A 220 -14.79 -20.27 5.58
CA SER A 220 -13.93 -21.25 6.24
C SER A 220 -13.81 -21.04 7.75
N SER A 221 -13.94 -19.79 8.22
CA SER A 221 -13.84 -19.42 9.64
C SER A 221 -15.09 -19.73 10.45
N SER A 222 -16.23 -19.99 9.80
CA SER A 222 -17.44 -20.46 10.48
C SER A 222 -17.26 -21.79 11.22
N ALA A 223 -16.18 -22.56 10.89
CA ALA A 223 -15.86 -23.86 11.49
C ALA A 223 -14.64 -23.85 12.42
N ARG A 224 -13.83 -22.76 12.45
CA ARG A 224 -12.62 -22.66 13.28
C ARG A 224 -12.50 -21.26 13.87
N SER A 225 -12.14 -21.17 15.16
CA SER A 225 -11.95 -19.95 15.95
C SER A 225 -11.86 -18.61 15.16
N LYS A 226 -12.77 -17.69 15.40
CA LYS A 226 -12.81 -16.34 14.76
C LYS A 226 -11.47 -15.59 14.87
N SER A 227 -10.63 -15.91 15.82
CA SER A 227 -9.37 -15.20 16.09
C SER A 227 -8.30 -15.33 15.00
N GLY A 228 -8.39 -16.29 14.08
CA GLY A 228 -7.43 -16.50 12.99
C GLY A 228 -7.93 -16.08 11.61
N ALA A 229 -9.17 -15.58 11.50
CA ALA A 229 -9.79 -15.32 10.20
C ALA A 229 -9.05 -14.24 9.39
N ALA A 230 -8.68 -13.14 10.03
CA ALA A 230 -7.94 -12.05 9.36
C ALA A 230 -6.54 -12.50 8.88
N GLU A 231 -5.83 -13.30 9.68
CA GLU A 231 -4.52 -13.85 9.28
C GLU A 231 -4.66 -14.77 8.06
N GLU A 232 -5.73 -15.58 8.01
CA GLU A 232 -6.02 -16.43 6.86
C GLU A 232 -6.38 -15.60 5.60
N MET A 233 -7.13 -14.50 5.73
CA MET A 233 -7.40 -13.57 4.64
C MET A 233 -6.09 -12.96 4.10
N ALA A 234 -5.22 -12.48 4.98
CA ALA A 234 -3.91 -11.95 4.61
C ALA A 234 -3.07 -13.01 3.87
N ARG A 235 -3.00 -14.21 4.41
CA ARG A 235 -2.24 -15.34 3.82
C ARG A 235 -2.76 -15.72 2.43
N ARG A 236 -4.08 -15.78 2.24
CA ARG A 236 -4.69 -16.08 0.94
C ARG A 236 -4.42 -14.99 -0.08
N THR A 237 -4.52 -13.72 0.31
CA THR A 237 -4.22 -12.59 -0.57
C THR A 237 -2.77 -12.64 -1.02
N VAL A 238 -1.82 -12.85 -0.10
CA VAL A 238 -0.39 -13.02 -0.42
C VAL A 238 -0.17 -14.21 -1.37
N GLN A 239 -0.77 -15.37 -1.07
CA GLN A 239 -0.61 -16.56 -1.91
C GLN A 239 -1.18 -16.34 -3.31
N ARG A 240 -2.39 -15.74 -3.42
CA ARG A 240 -3.04 -15.44 -4.69
C ARG A 240 -2.21 -14.50 -5.56
N ALA A 241 -1.64 -13.43 -4.96
CA ALA A 241 -0.74 -12.51 -5.67
C ALA A 241 0.54 -13.22 -6.14
N LYS A 242 1.13 -14.06 -5.30
CA LYS A 242 2.32 -14.85 -5.64
C LYS A 242 2.06 -15.85 -6.79
N ASP A 243 0.86 -16.44 -6.86
CA ASP A 243 0.51 -17.40 -7.90
C ASP A 243 0.55 -16.76 -9.30
N THR A 244 0.35 -15.45 -9.42
CA THR A 244 0.47 -14.71 -10.69
C THR A 244 1.91 -14.70 -11.22
N PHE A 245 2.93 -14.87 -10.38
CA PHE A 245 4.34 -14.85 -10.80
C PHE A 245 4.70 -15.96 -11.79
N THR A 246 3.94 -17.04 -11.79
CA THR A 246 4.12 -18.18 -12.68
C THR A 246 2.99 -18.32 -13.72
N CYS A 247 1.89 -17.59 -13.53
CA CYS A 247 0.76 -17.55 -14.44
C CYS A 247 1.03 -16.54 -15.57
N ASN A 248 0.80 -16.94 -16.81
CA ASN A 248 0.94 -16.09 -17.99
C ASN A 248 -0.29 -16.11 -18.91
N THR A 249 -1.45 -16.53 -18.38
CA THR A 249 -2.67 -16.72 -19.16
C THR A 249 -3.52 -15.47 -19.27
N GLN A 250 -3.39 -14.53 -18.33
CA GLN A 250 -4.18 -13.30 -18.28
C GLN A 250 -3.31 -12.07 -17.96
N TYR A 251 -3.78 -10.90 -18.37
CA TYR A 251 -3.15 -9.65 -18.00
C TYR A 251 -3.39 -9.33 -16.53
N ILE A 252 -2.37 -8.78 -15.88
CA ILE A 252 -2.40 -8.34 -14.49
C ILE A 252 -2.73 -6.83 -14.40
N PRO A 253 -3.21 -6.31 -13.25
CA PRO A 253 -3.48 -4.88 -13.08
C PRO A 253 -2.34 -3.97 -13.48
N PHE A 254 -1.10 -4.32 -13.14
CA PHE A 254 0.10 -3.57 -13.54
C PHE A 254 0.22 -3.36 -15.06
N ALA A 255 -0.03 -4.41 -15.86
CA ALA A 255 0.00 -4.30 -17.31
C ALA A 255 -1.15 -3.45 -17.85
N VAL A 256 -2.34 -3.57 -17.27
CA VAL A 256 -3.51 -2.79 -17.66
C VAL A 256 -3.33 -1.30 -17.30
N SER A 257 -2.75 -1.01 -16.14
CA SER A 257 -2.38 0.37 -15.75
C SER A 257 -1.33 0.95 -16.70
N ALA A 258 -0.29 0.18 -17.07
CA ALA A 258 0.70 0.61 -18.05
C ALA A 258 0.07 0.96 -19.41
N ALA A 259 -0.89 0.15 -19.87
CA ALA A 259 -1.64 0.43 -21.09
C ALA A 259 -2.43 1.74 -21.01
N GLY A 260 -3.11 1.97 -19.87
CA GLY A 260 -3.84 3.21 -19.62
C GLY A 260 -2.94 4.44 -19.69
N PHE A 261 -1.79 4.40 -19.01
CA PHE A 261 -0.79 5.47 -19.05
C PHE A 261 -0.24 5.73 -20.47
N CYS A 262 0.00 4.68 -21.26
CA CYS A 262 0.42 4.85 -22.65
C CYS A 262 -0.65 5.56 -23.50
N LEU A 263 -1.93 5.19 -23.35
CA LEU A 263 -3.04 5.80 -24.08
C LEU A 263 -3.29 7.26 -23.66
N GLU A 264 -3.15 7.57 -22.37
CA GLU A 264 -3.23 8.96 -21.90
C GLU A 264 -2.08 9.80 -22.45
N ALA A 265 -0.83 9.29 -22.37
CA ALA A 265 0.33 9.98 -22.95
C ALA A 265 0.14 10.23 -24.46
N LEU A 266 -0.41 9.28 -25.20
CA LEU A 266 -0.71 9.44 -26.62
C LEU A 266 -1.68 10.62 -26.84
N SER A 267 -2.77 10.68 -26.05
CA SER A 267 -3.75 11.76 -26.13
C SER A 267 -3.17 13.14 -25.78
N GLU A 268 -2.32 13.21 -24.76
CA GLU A 268 -1.65 14.45 -24.36
C GLU A 268 -0.67 14.96 -25.43
N LEU A 269 0.10 14.05 -26.03
CA LEU A 269 1.05 14.37 -27.10
C LEU A 269 0.35 14.85 -28.36
N GLU A 270 -0.77 14.23 -28.72
CA GLU A 270 -1.61 14.65 -29.84
C GLU A 270 -2.16 16.08 -29.63
N ALA A 271 -2.63 16.37 -28.41
CA ALA A 271 -3.18 17.68 -28.06
C ALA A 271 -2.11 18.78 -28.04
N ASN A 272 -0.91 18.50 -27.52
CA ASN A 272 0.11 19.49 -27.23
C ASN A 272 1.15 19.66 -28.36
N LYS A 273 1.24 18.76 -29.31
CA LYS A 273 2.20 18.76 -30.45
C LYS A 273 3.67 19.03 -30.01
N THR A 274 4.06 18.47 -28.87
CA THR A 274 5.37 18.73 -28.25
C THR A 274 6.48 17.83 -28.74
N VAL A 275 6.18 16.85 -29.61
CA VAL A 275 7.07 15.82 -30.11
C VAL A 275 7.15 15.89 -31.64
N ASP A 276 8.28 15.50 -32.19
CA ASP A 276 8.46 15.36 -33.64
C ASP A 276 7.38 14.43 -34.25
N ALA A 277 6.85 14.80 -35.43
CA ALA A 277 5.75 14.11 -36.06
C ALA A 277 6.07 12.62 -36.38
N GLU A 278 7.34 12.32 -36.77
CA GLU A 278 7.74 10.95 -37.06
C GLU A 278 7.85 10.12 -35.76
N GLU A 279 8.35 10.71 -34.69
CA GLU A 279 8.45 10.07 -33.37
C GLU A 279 7.07 9.82 -32.77
N PHE A 280 6.16 10.80 -32.89
CA PHE A 280 4.76 10.65 -32.49
C PHE A 280 4.08 9.50 -33.25
N GLU A 281 4.21 9.46 -34.57
CA GLU A 281 3.58 8.43 -35.40
C GLU A 281 4.13 7.02 -35.09
N ARG A 282 5.43 6.92 -34.77
CA ARG A 282 6.06 5.67 -34.32
C ARG A 282 5.47 5.21 -32.98
N PHE A 283 5.27 6.12 -32.04
CA PHE A 283 4.65 5.83 -30.75
C PHE A 283 3.19 5.43 -30.91
N ARG A 284 2.43 6.17 -31.70
CA ARG A 284 1.03 5.88 -32.02
C ARG A 284 0.84 4.46 -32.57
N ARG A 285 1.64 4.05 -33.56
CA ARG A 285 1.60 2.69 -34.13
C ARG A 285 1.92 1.62 -33.08
N LYS A 286 2.82 1.89 -32.16
CA LYS A 286 3.10 0.97 -31.03
C LYS A 286 1.90 0.88 -30.08
N CYS A 287 1.22 1.97 -29.80
CA CYS A 287 0.02 1.95 -28.96
C CYS A 287 -1.12 1.13 -29.60
N GLU A 288 -1.22 1.08 -30.93
CA GLU A 288 -2.20 0.23 -31.65
C GLU A 288 -1.97 -1.27 -31.41
N THR A 289 -0.78 -1.67 -30.97
CA THR A 289 -0.47 -3.06 -30.61
C THR A 289 -0.88 -3.42 -29.19
N ILE A 290 -1.29 -2.44 -28.37
CA ILE A 290 -1.76 -2.68 -27.01
C ILE A 290 -3.05 -3.51 -27.11
N PRO A 291 -3.14 -4.63 -26.37
CA PRO A 291 -4.35 -5.44 -26.38
C PRO A 291 -5.57 -4.63 -25.91
N SER A 292 -6.75 -5.00 -26.39
CA SER A 292 -8.00 -4.43 -25.87
C SER A 292 -8.17 -4.86 -24.42
N LEU A 293 -7.77 -3.99 -23.47
CA LEU A 293 -7.81 -4.24 -22.05
C LEU A 293 -8.89 -3.37 -21.42
N ASP A 294 -9.60 -3.94 -20.44
CA ASP A 294 -10.52 -3.15 -19.62
C ASP A 294 -9.72 -2.33 -18.59
N VAL A 295 -9.24 -1.16 -19.03
CA VAL A 295 -8.44 -0.26 -18.21
C VAL A 295 -9.19 0.17 -16.93
N LYS A 296 -10.53 0.26 -16.99
CA LYS A 296 -11.34 0.62 -15.82
C LYS A 296 -11.35 -0.47 -14.74
N ARG A 297 -11.16 -1.74 -15.13
CA ARG A 297 -11.12 -2.86 -14.21
C ARG A 297 -9.83 -2.91 -13.38
N ALA A 298 -8.74 -2.37 -13.90
CA ALA A 298 -7.44 -2.43 -13.22
C ALA A 298 -7.25 -1.34 -12.18
N THR A 299 -7.89 -0.21 -12.40
CA THR A 299 -7.69 0.98 -11.58
C THR A 299 -8.49 0.86 -10.30
N PHE A 300 -7.80 0.75 -9.21
CA PHE A 300 -8.26 1.44 -8.02
C PHE A 300 -8.43 2.91 -8.45
N SER A 301 -9.65 3.42 -8.37
CA SER A 301 -10.14 4.58 -9.13
C SER A 301 -9.51 5.93 -8.74
N LYS A 302 -8.62 5.94 -7.72
CA LYS A 302 -8.17 7.19 -7.09
C LYS A 302 -6.64 7.24 -7.02
N GLU A 303 -6.06 7.74 -8.11
CA GLU A 303 -4.65 8.16 -8.13
C GLU A 303 -4.58 9.69 -8.20
N GLN A 304 -3.85 10.30 -7.29
CA GLN A 304 -3.48 11.70 -7.37
C GLN A 304 -2.12 11.82 -8.03
N ARG A 305 -2.08 12.39 -9.22
CA ARG A 305 -0.82 12.64 -9.93
C ARG A 305 -0.24 13.98 -9.55
N VAL A 306 1.05 13.99 -9.21
CA VAL A 306 1.78 15.20 -8.82
C VAL A 306 2.45 15.86 -10.04
N ARG A 307 2.66 15.10 -11.14
CA ARG A 307 3.29 15.58 -12.38
C ARG A 307 2.63 14.94 -13.62
N GLN A 308 2.83 15.61 -14.77
CA GLN A 308 2.48 15.04 -16.07
C GLN A 308 3.52 14.01 -16.53
N LEU A 309 3.05 13.01 -17.24
CA LEU A 309 3.89 11.99 -17.87
C LEU A 309 4.89 12.59 -18.86
N ALA A 310 6.15 12.14 -18.79
CA ALA A 310 7.14 12.43 -19.80
C ALA A 310 7.04 11.42 -20.95
N PHE A 311 7.15 11.90 -22.20
CA PHE A 311 7.02 11.09 -23.42
C PHE A 311 7.89 9.82 -23.43
N TYR A 312 9.16 9.92 -23.04
CA TYR A 312 10.06 8.76 -23.03
C TYR A 312 9.67 7.70 -21.99
N SER A 313 9.08 8.12 -20.88
CA SER A 313 8.52 7.19 -19.90
C SER A 313 7.39 6.37 -20.52
N ALA A 314 6.45 7.02 -21.20
CA ALA A 314 5.36 6.36 -21.88
C ALA A 314 5.85 5.32 -22.93
N SER A 315 6.90 5.65 -23.70
CA SER A 315 7.49 4.73 -24.67
C SER A 315 8.06 3.47 -24.02
N ASN A 316 8.62 3.57 -22.82
CA ASN A 316 9.16 2.43 -22.07
C ASN A 316 8.06 1.55 -21.46
N LEU A 317 6.88 2.12 -21.16
CA LEU A 317 5.75 1.40 -20.57
C LEU A 317 5.09 0.38 -21.50
N LEU A 318 5.23 0.55 -22.81
CA LEU A 318 4.66 -0.37 -23.80
C LEU A 318 5.07 -1.83 -23.57
N ALA A 319 6.30 -2.07 -23.09
CA ALA A 319 6.75 -3.42 -22.75
C ALA A 319 5.96 -4.03 -21.58
N PHE A 320 5.51 -3.19 -20.63
CA PHE A 320 4.69 -3.64 -19.51
C PHE A 320 3.24 -3.86 -19.91
N ALA A 321 2.68 -3.06 -20.83
CA ALA A 321 1.32 -3.20 -21.33
C ALA A 321 1.04 -4.57 -22.00
N HIS A 322 2.07 -5.24 -22.49
CA HIS A 322 1.98 -6.59 -23.08
C HIS A 322 2.24 -7.72 -22.08
N LYS A 323 2.57 -7.40 -20.83
CA LYS A 323 3.00 -8.39 -19.85
C LYS A 323 1.81 -9.15 -19.25
N LYS A 324 1.82 -10.47 -19.36
CA LYS A 324 0.81 -11.36 -18.76
C LYS A 324 1.28 -11.99 -17.45
N GLN A 325 2.58 -12.07 -17.23
CA GLN A 325 3.15 -12.62 -16.00
C GLN A 325 3.12 -11.58 -14.89
N GLY A 326 2.85 -12.00 -13.65
CA GLY A 326 2.84 -11.15 -12.47
C GLY A 326 4.16 -10.40 -12.26
N LYS A 327 4.07 -9.19 -11.73
CA LYS A 327 5.20 -8.40 -11.25
C LYS A 327 5.76 -9.09 -10.01
N ARG A 328 7.01 -9.55 -10.08
CA ARG A 328 7.70 -10.15 -8.91
C ARG A 328 8.16 -9.04 -7.99
N ASP A 329 7.58 -9.02 -6.80
CA ASP A 329 7.85 -8.01 -5.78
C ASP A 329 7.68 -8.59 -4.38
N ASP A 330 8.01 -7.81 -3.35
CA ASP A 330 7.59 -8.08 -2.00
C ASP A 330 6.06 -7.94 -1.92
N ILE A 331 5.40 -8.79 -1.15
CA ILE A 331 3.96 -8.77 -0.96
C ILE A 331 3.67 -8.73 0.52
N SER A 332 3.06 -7.68 0.99
CA SER A 332 2.75 -7.49 2.41
C SER A 332 1.29 -7.11 2.59
N VAL A 333 0.61 -7.81 3.50
CA VAL A 333 -0.81 -7.62 3.81
C VAL A 333 -1.01 -7.61 5.32
N CYS A 334 -1.68 -6.58 5.83
CA CYS A 334 -2.39 -6.62 7.11
C CYS A 334 -3.89 -6.72 6.85
N ALA A 335 -4.59 -7.53 7.62
CA ALA A 335 -6.03 -7.67 7.56
C ALA A 335 -6.66 -7.54 8.95
N ALA A 336 -7.84 -6.95 9.03
CA ALA A 336 -8.63 -6.85 10.26
C ALA A 336 -10.11 -7.03 9.97
N ILE A 337 -10.82 -7.70 10.88
CA ILE A 337 -12.28 -7.74 10.94
C ILE A 337 -12.69 -6.83 12.09
N LEU A 338 -13.54 -5.84 11.80
CA LEU A 338 -13.93 -4.80 12.75
C LEU A 338 -15.00 -5.31 13.73
N ALA A 339 -14.87 -4.89 15.01
CA ALA A 339 -15.74 -5.33 16.10
C ALA A 339 -16.96 -4.43 16.29
#